data_32358d2b98c66daa1519d628a505ec96
#
_entry.id   32358d2b98c66daa1519d628a505ec96
#
_cell.length_a   1.000
_cell.length_b   1.000
_cell.length_c   1.000
_cell.angle_alpha   90.00
_cell.angle_beta   90.00
_cell.angle_gamma   90.00
#
_symmetry.space_group_name_H-M   'P 1'
#
loop_
_entity.id
_entity.type
_entity.pdbx_description
1 polymer ?
#
loop_
_entity_poly.entity_id
_entity_poly.type
_entity_poly.pdbx_seq_one_letter_code
_entity_poly.pdbx_strand_id
1 'polypeptide(L)'
;MQKPLTLFCLPCAGASATMYIRWRRLLPSWITVEPIELPGRGGRMDEFPAESYAALTQSLCDELVPSLPERYVLFGHSMGALLAYGVAQGLYARRSSMPIALLVSGCAAPSRQDSQRYNNMQSDAALIADLSRQGGTPEEVFDNQELLRMTLDLLRVDYRVCGSFEYAQLPPLAIPIHSFGGRADEISAARLNDWRLESTQTFTLDWFDGGHFFLRQSEDWFMYVLKKRLMDSRIEVFSATLTSA
;
A
#
# COMPACT_ATOMS: atom_id res chain seq x y z
N MET A 1 -7.43 -8.68 28.11
CA MET A 1 -8.02 -7.99 26.95
C MET A 1 -6.93 -7.83 25.90
N GLN A 2 -7.24 -8.08 24.62
CA GLN A 2 -6.26 -7.92 23.55
C GLN A 2 -5.98 -6.42 23.34
N LYS A 3 -4.69 -6.00 23.35
CA LYS A 3 -4.35 -4.60 23.00
C LYS A 3 -4.78 -4.30 21.57
N PRO A 4 -5.41 -3.14 21.31
CA PRO A 4 -5.85 -2.75 19.97
C PRO A 4 -4.66 -2.60 19.01
N LEU A 5 -4.91 -2.87 17.73
CA LEU A 5 -3.96 -2.71 16.64
C LEU A 5 -4.58 -1.84 15.55
N THR A 6 -3.90 -0.78 15.15
CA THR A 6 -4.35 0.05 14.03
C THR A 6 -3.71 -0.42 12.73
N LEU A 7 -4.54 -0.63 11.71
CA LEU A 7 -4.11 -0.96 10.36
C LEU A 7 -4.34 0.26 9.46
N PHE A 8 -3.28 1.02 9.19
CA PHE A 8 -3.31 2.10 8.21
C PHE A 8 -3.26 1.51 6.81
N CYS A 9 -4.22 1.89 5.97
CA CYS A 9 -4.36 1.35 4.62
C CYS A 9 -4.21 2.46 3.57
N LEU A 10 -3.17 2.37 2.74
CA LEU A 10 -2.87 3.32 1.68
C LEU A 10 -3.43 2.82 0.33
N PRO A 11 -4.18 3.66 -0.42
CA PRO A 11 -4.86 3.25 -1.64
C PRO A 11 -3.91 3.06 -2.82
N CYS A 12 -4.34 2.25 -3.78
CA CYS A 12 -3.67 2.15 -5.08
C CYS A 12 -3.94 3.40 -5.94
N ALA A 13 -3.20 3.52 -7.05
CA ALA A 13 -3.41 4.62 -8.00
C ALA A 13 -4.85 4.65 -8.52
N GLY A 14 -5.41 5.85 -8.64
CA GLY A 14 -6.79 6.09 -9.08
C GLY A 14 -7.87 5.75 -8.04
N ALA A 15 -7.50 5.22 -6.87
CA ALA A 15 -8.44 4.87 -5.81
C ALA A 15 -8.45 5.89 -4.65
N SER A 16 -9.49 5.82 -3.83
CA SER A 16 -9.59 6.55 -2.57
C SER A 16 -9.57 5.61 -1.37
N ALA A 17 -9.52 6.18 -0.17
CA ALA A 17 -9.61 5.46 1.11
C ALA A 17 -10.82 4.52 1.18
N THR A 18 -11.89 4.80 0.42
CA THR A 18 -13.13 4.01 0.40
C THR A 18 -12.92 2.56 0.00
N MET A 19 -11.84 2.24 -0.73
CA MET A 19 -11.54 0.86 -1.13
C MET A 19 -11.35 -0.09 0.06
N TYR A 20 -11.05 0.43 1.25
CA TYR A 20 -10.80 -0.35 2.47
C TYR A 20 -11.90 -0.26 3.53
N ILE A 21 -12.95 0.55 3.33
CA ILE A 21 -14.02 0.74 4.33
C ILE A 21 -14.68 -0.58 4.71
N ARG A 22 -14.90 -1.47 3.72
CA ARG A 22 -15.50 -2.79 3.96
C ARG A 22 -14.68 -3.65 4.92
N TRP A 23 -13.35 -3.47 4.99
CA TRP A 23 -12.47 -4.25 5.87
C TRP A 23 -12.77 -4.04 7.34
N ARG A 24 -13.36 -2.91 7.72
CA ARG A 24 -13.84 -2.66 9.11
C ARG A 24 -14.83 -3.72 9.59
N ARG A 25 -15.56 -4.36 8.66
CA ARG A 25 -16.53 -5.42 8.97
C ARG A 25 -15.95 -6.83 8.82
N LEU A 26 -14.89 -6.97 8.04
CA LEU A 26 -14.27 -8.26 7.74
C LEU A 26 -13.15 -8.62 8.73
N LEU A 27 -12.55 -7.62 9.38
CA LEU A 27 -11.48 -7.82 10.35
C LEU A 27 -12.04 -7.89 11.79
N PRO A 28 -11.35 -8.62 12.69
CA PRO A 28 -11.77 -8.72 14.10
C PRO A 28 -11.75 -7.35 14.80
N SER A 29 -12.58 -7.18 15.82
CA SER A 29 -12.75 -5.92 16.56
C SER A 29 -11.49 -5.40 17.28
N TRP A 30 -10.47 -6.22 17.45
CA TRP A 30 -9.18 -5.78 17.97
C TRP A 30 -8.29 -5.08 16.92
N ILE A 31 -8.71 -5.06 15.64
CA ILE A 31 -8.07 -4.32 14.55
C ILE A 31 -8.93 -3.11 14.20
N THR A 32 -8.37 -1.93 14.34
CA THR A 32 -8.97 -0.70 13.85
C THR A 32 -8.43 -0.41 12.45
N VAL A 33 -9.29 -0.46 11.43
CA VAL A 33 -8.91 -0.13 10.05
C VAL A 33 -9.01 1.37 9.85
N GLU A 34 -7.88 1.99 9.53
CA GLU A 34 -7.75 3.42 9.23
C GLU A 34 -7.30 3.63 7.78
N PRO A 35 -8.25 3.74 6.84
CA PRO A 35 -7.94 4.08 5.46
C PRO A 35 -7.42 5.50 5.36
N ILE A 36 -6.27 5.67 4.71
CA ILE A 36 -5.64 6.97 4.47
C ILE A 36 -6.21 7.56 3.18
N GLU A 37 -6.81 8.75 3.28
CA GLU A 37 -7.22 9.50 2.09
C GLU A 37 -6.07 10.36 1.60
N LEU A 38 -5.78 10.28 0.30
CA LEU A 38 -4.75 11.10 -0.31
C LEU A 38 -5.32 12.47 -0.75
N PRO A 39 -4.50 13.53 -0.82
CA PRO A 39 -4.94 14.84 -1.29
C PRO A 39 -5.57 14.79 -2.70
N GLY A 40 -6.54 15.64 -2.97
CA GLY A 40 -7.21 15.79 -4.25
C GLY A 40 -8.29 14.74 -4.54
N ARG A 41 -8.75 13.97 -3.52
CA ARG A 41 -9.80 12.95 -3.69
C ARG A 41 -10.65 12.75 -2.44
N GLY A 42 -11.82 12.14 -2.62
CA GLY A 42 -12.71 11.78 -1.52
C GLY A 42 -12.97 12.94 -0.57
N GLY A 43 -12.73 12.75 0.71
CA GLY A 43 -12.89 13.80 1.73
C GLY A 43 -11.85 14.94 1.67
N ARG A 44 -10.84 14.84 0.79
CA ARG A 44 -9.75 15.82 0.62
C ARG A 44 -9.73 16.42 -0.80
N MET A 45 -10.89 16.48 -1.46
CA MET A 45 -11.02 16.93 -2.85
C MET A 45 -10.55 18.38 -3.06
N ASP A 46 -10.68 19.22 -2.06
CA ASP A 46 -10.28 20.63 -2.11
C ASP A 46 -8.77 20.86 -1.92
N GLU A 47 -8.02 19.80 -1.60
CA GLU A 47 -6.57 19.87 -1.43
C GLU A 47 -5.85 19.63 -2.77
N PHE A 48 -4.73 20.33 -2.97
CA PHE A 48 -3.91 20.08 -4.15
C PHE A 48 -3.25 18.71 -4.07
N PRO A 49 -3.32 17.91 -5.15
CA PRO A 49 -2.59 16.65 -5.22
C PRO A 49 -1.08 16.86 -5.07
N ALA A 50 -0.40 15.89 -4.50
CA ALA A 50 1.05 15.94 -4.39
C ALA A 50 1.72 15.85 -5.78
N GLU A 51 2.80 16.60 -5.97
CA GLU A 51 3.50 16.66 -7.26
C GLU A 51 4.50 15.52 -7.46
N SER A 52 4.94 14.88 -6.37
CA SER A 52 5.94 13.81 -6.42
C SER A 52 5.76 12.79 -5.28
N TYR A 53 6.39 11.64 -5.45
CA TYR A 53 6.47 10.59 -4.44
C TYR A 53 7.09 11.11 -3.12
N ALA A 54 8.20 11.83 -3.22
CA ALA A 54 8.89 12.38 -2.05
C ALA A 54 8.00 13.37 -1.28
N ALA A 55 7.34 14.30 -1.99
CA ALA A 55 6.44 15.26 -1.38
C ALA A 55 5.24 14.57 -0.72
N LEU A 56 4.64 13.57 -1.38
CA LEU A 56 3.50 12.83 -0.84
C LEU A 56 3.88 12.04 0.41
N THR A 57 4.99 11.30 0.39
CA THR A 57 5.43 10.51 1.55
C THR A 57 5.84 11.39 2.71
N GLN A 58 6.44 12.54 2.45
CA GLN A 58 6.75 13.52 3.50
C GLN A 58 5.49 14.08 4.15
N SER A 59 4.51 14.51 3.36
CA SER A 59 3.21 15.01 3.86
C SER A 59 2.50 13.94 4.70
N LEU A 60 2.44 12.70 4.21
CA LEU A 60 1.85 11.59 4.97
C LEU A 60 2.56 11.34 6.31
N CYS A 61 3.88 11.45 6.36
CA CYS A 61 4.60 11.36 7.63
C CYS A 61 4.25 12.51 8.57
N ASP A 62 4.19 13.75 8.04
CA ASP A 62 3.86 14.95 8.86
C ASP A 62 2.45 14.84 9.46
N GLU A 63 1.51 14.27 8.72
CA GLU A 63 0.14 14.03 9.16
C GLU A 63 0.03 12.90 10.19
N LEU A 64 0.76 11.80 9.98
CA LEU A 64 0.65 10.60 10.82
C LEU A 64 1.40 10.72 12.15
N VAL A 65 2.61 11.31 12.16
CA VAL A 65 3.49 11.34 13.34
C VAL A 65 2.81 11.87 14.60
N PRO A 66 2.01 12.96 14.57
CA PRO A 66 1.36 13.50 15.77
C PRO A 66 0.33 12.57 16.42
N SER A 67 -0.21 11.60 15.67
CA SER A 67 -1.33 10.75 16.09
C SER A 67 -1.04 9.25 16.01
N LEU A 68 0.22 8.85 15.85
CA LEU A 68 0.60 7.43 15.77
C LEU A 68 0.19 6.69 17.05
N PRO A 69 -0.60 5.61 16.94
CA PRO A 69 -0.92 4.78 18.09
C PRO A 69 0.29 3.95 18.54
N GLU A 70 0.25 3.43 19.77
CA GLU A 70 1.32 2.57 20.32
C GLU A 70 1.63 1.37 19.41
N ARG A 71 0.59 0.82 18.74
CA ARG A 71 0.72 -0.38 17.90
C ARG A 71 -0.03 -0.18 16.60
N TYR A 72 0.69 -0.22 15.53
CA TYR A 72 0.12 -0.08 14.20
C TYR A 72 0.91 -0.84 13.13
N VAL A 73 0.25 -1.08 12.03
CA VAL A 73 0.77 -1.72 10.82
C VAL A 73 0.48 -0.80 9.65
N LEU A 74 1.40 -0.71 8.71
CA LEU A 74 1.17 -0.08 7.42
C LEU A 74 0.83 -1.14 6.38
N PHE A 75 -0.26 -0.96 5.68
CA PHE A 75 -0.66 -1.75 4.54
C PHE A 75 -0.82 -0.85 3.32
N GLY A 76 -0.40 -1.35 2.17
CA GLY A 76 -0.70 -0.69 0.90
C GLY A 76 -0.82 -1.68 -0.25
N HIS A 77 -1.60 -1.31 -1.27
CA HIS A 77 -1.72 -2.06 -2.50
C HIS A 77 -1.20 -1.25 -3.68
N SER A 78 -0.39 -1.85 -4.55
CA SER A 78 0.19 -1.19 -5.74
C SER A 78 0.95 0.09 -5.36
N MET A 79 0.58 1.27 -5.87
CA MET A 79 1.13 2.56 -5.44
C MET A 79 1.11 2.71 -3.90
N GLY A 80 0.01 2.31 -3.26
CA GLY A 80 -0.13 2.38 -1.80
C GLY A 80 0.94 1.57 -1.05
N ALA A 81 1.41 0.45 -1.60
CA ALA A 81 2.50 -0.33 -1.01
C ALA A 81 3.84 0.42 -1.08
N LEU A 82 4.10 1.09 -2.20
CA LEU A 82 5.28 1.93 -2.35
C LEU A 82 5.22 3.15 -1.41
N LEU A 83 4.05 3.77 -1.27
CA LEU A 83 3.83 4.87 -0.31
C LEU A 83 4.00 4.38 1.14
N ALA A 84 3.46 3.21 1.50
CA ALA A 84 3.63 2.64 2.85
C ALA A 84 5.10 2.41 3.19
N TYR A 85 5.90 1.95 2.22
CA TYR A 85 7.35 1.83 2.37
C TYR A 85 8.01 3.20 2.58
N GLY A 86 7.68 4.20 1.77
CA GLY A 86 8.22 5.55 1.91
C GLY A 86 7.87 6.19 3.25
N VAL A 87 6.64 5.99 3.73
CA VAL A 87 6.23 6.42 5.07
C VAL A 87 7.06 5.70 6.15
N ALA A 88 7.25 4.38 6.06
CA ALA A 88 8.05 3.63 7.01
C ALA A 88 9.52 4.12 7.05
N GLN A 89 10.12 4.39 5.89
CA GLN A 89 11.46 4.98 5.81
C GLN A 89 11.51 6.40 6.35
N GLY A 90 10.49 7.22 6.08
CA GLY A 90 10.36 8.57 6.62
C GLY A 90 10.22 8.59 8.15
N LEU A 91 9.48 7.65 8.72
CA LEU A 91 9.36 7.47 10.18
C LEU A 91 10.70 7.04 10.80
N TYR A 92 11.41 6.11 10.14
CA TYR A 92 12.75 5.69 10.57
C TYR A 92 13.74 6.87 10.60
N ALA A 93 13.78 7.66 9.52
CA ALA A 93 14.66 8.83 9.43
C ALA A 93 14.35 9.90 10.51
N ARG A 94 13.09 10.04 10.90
CA ARG A 94 12.62 10.94 11.95
C ARG A 94 12.79 10.38 13.36
N ARG A 95 13.26 9.15 13.50
CA ARG A 95 13.33 8.43 14.79
C ARG A 95 11.98 8.37 15.51
N SER A 96 10.90 8.30 14.73
CA SER A 96 9.55 8.17 15.25
C SER A 96 9.24 6.71 15.61
N SER A 97 8.09 6.50 16.27
CA SER A 97 7.58 5.14 16.53
C SER A 97 7.43 4.38 15.21
N MET A 98 7.98 3.16 15.14
CA MET A 98 7.93 2.33 13.93
C MET A 98 6.69 1.45 13.91
N PRO A 99 6.13 1.14 12.73
CA PRO A 99 5.09 0.13 12.61
C PRO A 99 5.62 -1.23 13.05
N ILE A 100 4.75 -2.08 13.59
CA ILE A 100 5.15 -3.45 13.98
C ILE A 100 5.34 -4.38 12.78
N ALA A 101 4.82 -4.02 11.62
CA ALA A 101 5.06 -4.69 10.34
C ALA A 101 4.70 -3.76 9.17
N LEU A 102 5.26 -4.06 8.00
CA LEU A 102 4.90 -3.48 6.71
C LEU A 102 4.29 -4.56 5.81
N LEU A 103 3.07 -4.34 5.33
CA LEU A 103 2.34 -5.24 4.46
C LEU A 103 2.22 -4.63 3.06
N VAL A 104 2.83 -5.26 2.07
CA VAL A 104 2.95 -4.75 0.70
C VAL A 104 2.24 -5.70 -0.27
N SER A 105 1.28 -5.19 -1.01
CA SER A 105 0.39 -5.98 -1.86
C SER A 105 0.46 -5.51 -3.31
N GLY A 106 0.66 -6.43 -4.27
CA GLY A 106 0.64 -6.13 -5.70
C GLY A 106 1.67 -5.05 -6.11
N CYS A 107 2.87 -5.08 -5.53
CA CYS A 107 3.90 -4.08 -5.77
C CYS A 107 5.30 -4.71 -5.80
N ALA A 108 6.06 -4.46 -6.86
CA ALA A 108 7.45 -4.86 -6.91
C ALA A 108 8.26 -4.19 -5.79
N ALA A 109 9.35 -4.82 -5.34
CA ALA A 109 10.26 -4.20 -4.38
C ALA A 109 10.77 -2.83 -4.87
N PRO A 110 11.11 -1.89 -3.97
CA PRO A 110 11.59 -0.56 -4.34
C PRO A 110 12.73 -0.58 -5.34
N SER A 111 13.71 -1.48 -5.16
CA SER A 111 14.86 -1.67 -6.06
C SER A 111 14.47 -2.23 -7.44
N ARG A 112 13.22 -2.68 -7.63
CA ARG A 112 12.69 -3.29 -8.86
C ARG A 112 11.55 -2.47 -9.47
N GLN A 113 11.35 -1.23 -9.00
CA GLN A 113 10.39 -0.33 -9.61
C GLN A 113 10.82 0.08 -11.01
N ASP A 114 9.85 0.17 -11.91
CA ASP A 114 10.02 0.73 -13.25
C ASP A 114 9.23 2.04 -13.33
N SER A 115 9.84 3.11 -12.83
CA SER A 115 9.22 4.43 -12.82
C SER A 115 9.00 4.97 -14.24
N GLN A 116 9.81 4.57 -15.22
CA GLN A 116 9.71 5.01 -16.62
C GLN A 116 8.42 4.53 -17.29
N ARG A 117 7.90 3.38 -16.88
CA ARG A 117 6.61 2.86 -17.33
C ARG A 117 5.50 3.92 -17.20
N TYR A 118 5.47 4.64 -16.09
CA TYR A 118 4.43 5.63 -15.81
C TYR A 118 4.60 6.91 -16.65
N ASN A 119 5.83 7.27 -17.00
CA ASN A 119 6.11 8.44 -17.86
C ASN A 119 5.55 8.26 -19.27
N ASN A 120 5.41 7.03 -19.74
CA ASN A 120 4.86 6.69 -21.05
C ASN A 120 3.31 6.61 -21.07
N MET A 121 2.65 6.63 -19.89
CA MET A 121 1.20 6.50 -19.76
C MET A 121 0.52 7.87 -19.60
N GLN A 122 0.65 8.74 -20.64
CA GLN A 122 0.12 10.10 -20.59
C GLN A 122 -1.19 10.27 -21.37
N SER A 123 -1.44 9.44 -22.38
CA SER A 123 -2.67 9.52 -23.19
C SER A 123 -3.83 8.79 -22.53
N ASP A 124 -5.06 9.27 -22.77
CA ASP A 124 -6.28 8.60 -22.30
C ASP A 124 -6.33 7.14 -22.76
N ALA A 125 -5.97 6.88 -24.01
CA ALA A 125 -5.96 5.54 -24.57
C ALA A 125 -5.00 4.58 -23.80
N ALA A 126 -3.80 5.07 -23.44
CA ALA A 126 -2.85 4.28 -22.67
C ALA A 126 -3.34 4.02 -21.24
N LEU A 127 -3.95 5.02 -20.59
CA LEU A 127 -4.52 4.88 -19.25
C LEU A 127 -5.71 3.93 -19.24
N ILE A 128 -6.62 4.03 -20.22
CA ILE A 128 -7.77 3.13 -20.37
C ILE A 128 -7.29 1.69 -20.58
N ALA A 129 -6.31 1.49 -21.46
CA ALA A 129 -5.75 0.16 -21.70
C ALA A 129 -5.11 -0.43 -20.42
N ASP A 130 -4.43 0.39 -19.62
CA ASP A 130 -3.83 -0.05 -18.36
C ASP A 130 -4.90 -0.39 -17.30
N LEU A 131 -5.93 0.44 -17.13
CA LEU A 131 -7.07 0.17 -16.24
C LEU A 131 -7.78 -1.15 -16.60
N SER A 132 -8.04 -1.35 -17.90
CA SER A 132 -8.69 -2.58 -18.41
C SER A 132 -7.83 -3.81 -18.16
N ARG A 133 -6.52 -3.71 -18.36
CA ARG A 133 -5.56 -4.79 -18.15
C ARG A 133 -5.43 -5.16 -16.67
N GLN A 134 -5.40 -4.18 -15.76
CA GLN A 134 -5.31 -4.42 -14.33
C GLN A 134 -6.61 -5.01 -13.75
N GLY A 135 -7.78 -4.74 -14.35
CA GLY A 135 -9.06 -5.37 -14.02
C GLY A 135 -9.65 -4.94 -12.66
N GLY A 136 -9.28 -3.78 -12.14
CA GLY A 136 -9.78 -3.25 -10.87
C GLY A 136 -10.89 -2.22 -10.99
N THR A 137 -11.14 -1.74 -12.21
CA THR A 137 -12.13 -0.69 -12.50
C THR A 137 -13.46 -1.32 -12.91
N PRO A 138 -14.59 -0.94 -12.28
CA PRO A 138 -15.91 -1.41 -12.68
C PRO A 138 -16.25 -1.03 -14.12
N GLU A 139 -17.03 -1.87 -14.82
CA GLU A 139 -17.43 -1.62 -16.21
C GLU A 139 -18.23 -0.31 -16.37
N GLU A 140 -19.04 0.03 -15.36
CA GLU A 140 -19.85 1.25 -15.35
C GLU A 140 -19.00 2.53 -15.46
N VAL A 141 -17.74 2.49 -15.05
CA VAL A 141 -16.80 3.62 -15.18
C VAL A 141 -16.44 3.82 -16.65
N PHE A 142 -16.24 2.74 -17.41
CA PHE A 142 -15.92 2.82 -18.84
C PHE A 142 -17.11 3.27 -19.68
N ASP A 143 -18.34 2.97 -19.27
CA ASP A 143 -19.58 3.32 -19.96
C ASP A 143 -20.02 4.76 -19.65
N ASN A 144 -19.48 5.40 -18.61
CA ASN A 144 -19.82 6.76 -18.22
C ASN A 144 -18.65 7.71 -18.47
N GLN A 145 -18.79 8.61 -19.47
CA GLN A 145 -17.73 9.54 -19.88
C GLN A 145 -17.24 10.45 -18.74
N GLU A 146 -18.13 10.90 -17.87
CA GLU A 146 -17.76 11.79 -16.75
C GLU A 146 -16.97 11.04 -15.71
N LEU A 147 -17.43 9.86 -15.28
CA LEU A 147 -16.71 8.99 -14.33
C LEU A 147 -15.36 8.56 -14.90
N LEU A 148 -15.32 8.20 -16.18
CA LEU A 148 -14.08 7.83 -16.84
C LEU A 148 -13.08 8.99 -16.82
N ARG A 149 -13.51 10.19 -17.19
CA ARG A 149 -12.65 11.37 -17.18
C ARG A 149 -12.08 11.65 -15.79
N MET A 150 -12.94 11.68 -14.77
CA MET A 150 -12.51 11.87 -13.39
C MET A 150 -11.50 10.80 -12.94
N THR A 151 -11.75 9.54 -13.31
CA THR A 151 -10.84 8.41 -13.02
C THR A 151 -9.49 8.60 -13.70
N LEU A 152 -9.48 8.98 -14.99
CA LEU A 152 -8.26 9.21 -15.75
C LEU A 152 -7.45 10.40 -15.22
N ASP A 153 -8.13 11.49 -14.84
CA ASP A 153 -7.48 12.68 -14.28
C ASP A 153 -6.76 12.34 -12.96
N LEU A 154 -7.42 11.58 -12.08
CA LEU A 154 -6.84 11.11 -10.84
C LEU A 154 -5.69 10.12 -11.06
N LEU A 155 -5.87 9.16 -11.97
CA LEU A 155 -4.86 8.17 -12.31
C LEU A 155 -3.60 8.83 -12.89
N ARG A 156 -3.77 9.86 -13.71
CA ARG A 156 -2.67 10.64 -14.30
C ARG A 156 -1.83 11.34 -13.24
N VAL A 157 -2.49 11.89 -12.21
CA VAL A 157 -1.82 12.47 -11.04
C VAL A 157 -1.00 11.40 -10.32
N ASP A 158 -1.61 10.27 -10.00
CA ASP A 158 -0.97 9.19 -9.25
C ASP A 158 0.18 8.54 -10.03
N TYR A 159 0.05 8.42 -11.35
CA TYR A 159 1.13 7.91 -12.20
C TYR A 159 2.32 8.88 -12.30
N ARG A 160 2.09 10.20 -12.20
CA ARG A 160 3.20 11.15 -12.04
C ARG A 160 3.92 10.94 -10.72
N VAL A 161 3.18 10.71 -9.63
CA VAL A 161 3.78 10.36 -8.33
C VAL A 161 4.60 9.07 -8.43
N CYS A 162 4.05 8.00 -9.03
CA CYS A 162 4.78 6.76 -9.25
C CYS A 162 6.02 6.95 -10.16
N GLY A 163 5.89 7.75 -11.22
CA GLY A 163 6.96 8.05 -12.18
C GLY A 163 8.10 8.89 -11.58
N SER A 164 7.81 9.64 -10.51
CA SER A 164 8.82 10.42 -9.78
C SER A 164 9.55 9.63 -8.70
N PHE A 165 9.20 8.34 -8.51
CA PHE A 165 9.92 7.51 -7.55
C PHE A 165 11.34 7.22 -8.02
N GLU A 166 12.31 7.52 -7.16
CA GLU A 166 13.71 7.17 -7.34
C GLU A 166 14.14 6.26 -6.20
N TYR A 167 14.69 5.10 -6.56
CA TYR A 167 15.20 4.18 -5.53
C TYR A 167 16.49 4.73 -4.91
N ALA A 168 16.44 4.98 -3.61
CA ALA A 168 17.62 5.26 -2.81
C ALA A 168 17.96 3.99 -2.00
N GLN A 169 19.22 3.59 -2.01
CA GLN A 169 19.70 2.47 -1.19
C GLN A 169 19.77 2.91 0.28
N LEU A 170 18.62 2.85 0.94
CA LEU A 170 18.48 3.16 2.38
C LEU A 170 18.78 1.92 3.23
N PRO A 171 19.10 2.09 4.53
CA PRO A 171 19.21 0.96 5.45
C PRO A 171 17.90 0.16 5.48
N PRO A 172 17.97 -1.19 5.46
CA PRO A 172 16.79 -2.03 5.60
C PRO A 172 16.08 -1.77 6.93
N LEU A 173 14.74 -1.80 6.90
CA LEU A 173 13.91 -1.56 8.08
C LEU A 173 14.04 -2.72 9.08
N ALA A 174 14.09 -2.40 10.38
CA ALA A 174 14.12 -3.41 11.46
C ALA A 174 12.70 -3.85 11.86
N ILE A 175 11.83 -4.09 10.87
CA ILE A 175 10.45 -4.58 11.05
C ILE A 175 10.15 -5.70 10.03
N PRO A 176 9.25 -6.65 10.35
CA PRO A 176 8.80 -7.65 9.39
C PRO A 176 8.16 -7.02 8.14
N ILE A 177 8.40 -7.63 6.99
CA ILE A 177 7.72 -7.29 5.72
C ILE A 177 6.95 -8.50 5.22
N HIS A 178 5.65 -8.33 4.96
CA HIS A 178 4.79 -9.34 4.38
C HIS A 178 4.36 -8.89 2.98
N SER A 179 4.78 -9.62 1.96
CA SER A 179 4.45 -9.36 0.56
C SER A 179 3.30 -10.26 0.09
N PHE A 180 2.39 -9.70 -0.72
CA PHE A 180 1.25 -10.40 -1.29
C PHE A 180 1.23 -10.25 -2.80
N GLY A 181 1.07 -11.35 -3.54
CA GLY A 181 1.10 -11.36 -5.00
C GLY A 181 -0.03 -12.14 -5.63
N GLY A 182 -0.53 -11.67 -6.77
CA GLY A 182 -1.46 -12.39 -7.62
C GLY A 182 -0.72 -13.33 -8.58
N ARG A 183 -1.21 -14.57 -8.75
CA ARG A 183 -0.58 -15.57 -9.65
C ARG A 183 -0.66 -15.18 -11.13
N ALA A 184 -1.67 -14.39 -11.49
CA ALA A 184 -1.89 -13.88 -12.85
C ALA A 184 -1.55 -12.38 -12.98
N ASP A 185 -0.86 -11.78 -11.96
CA ASP A 185 -0.36 -10.41 -12.04
C ASP A 185 0.90 -10.35 -12.94
N GLU A 186 1.15 -9.19 -13.54
CA GLU A 186 2.37 -8.93 -14.33
C GLU A 186 3.65 -8.85 -13.48
N ILE A 187 3.51 -8.70 -12.15
CA ILE A 187 4.64 -8.59 -11.24
C ILE A 187 5.21 -9.98 -10.97
N SER A 188 6.42 -10.22 -11.47
CA SER A 188 7.07 -11.53 -11.31
C SER A 188 7.41 -11.84 -9.85
N ALA A 189 7.49 -13.15 -9.54
CA ALA A 189 7.89 -13.65 -8.23
C ALA A 189 9.24 -13.08 -7.75
N ALA A 190 10.21 -12.92 -8.64
CA ALA A 190 11.50 -12.35 -8.32
C ALA A 190 11.37 -10.89 -7.83
N ARG A 191 10.56 -10.08 -8.52
CA ARG A 191 10.34 -8.67 -8.17
C ARG A 191 9.61 -8.52 -6.82
N LEU A 192 8.71 -9.44 -6.48
CA LEU A 192 8.05 -9.48 -5.17
C LEU A 192 8.99 -10.01 -4.08
N ASN A 193 9.80 -11.03 -4.39
CA ASN A 193 10.69 -11.64 -3.39
C ASN A 193 11.83 -10.70 -2.97
N ASP A 194 12.20 -9.72 -3.81
CA ASP A 194 13.26 -8.76 -3.49
C ASP A 194 12.85 -7.76 -2.39
N TRP A 195 11.57 -7.72 -1.97
CA TRP A 195 11.17 -7.04 -0.73
C TRP A 195 11.92 -7.53 0.52
N ARG A 196 12.43 -8.76 0.50
CA ARG A 196 13.30 -9.29 1.57
C ARG A 196 14.53 -8.45 1.84
N LEU A 197 15.02 -7.70 0.82
CA LEU A 197 16.20 -6.86 0.93
C LEU A 197 15.93 -5.56 1.70
N GLU A 198 14.68 -5.19 1.85
CA GLU A 198 14.23 -3.98 2.53
C GLU A 198 13.96 -4.20 4.04
N SER A 199 14.20 -5.42 4.56
CA SER A 199 14.02 -5.76 5.98
C SER A 199 15.20 -6.54 6.53
N THR A 200 15.53 -6.27 7.80
CA THR A 200 16.46 -7.12 8.61
C THR A 200 15.72 -8.15 9.45
N GLN A 201 14.38 -8.18 9.40
CA GLN A 201 13.51 -9.08 10.14
C GLN A 201 12.84 -10.11 9.22
N THR A 202 11.81 -10.77 9.71
CA THR A 202 11.06 -11.78 8.96
C THR A 202 10.50 -11.21 7.66
N PHE A 203 10.67 -11.96 6.57
CA PHE A 203 10.02 -11.72 5.29
C PHE A 203 9.12 -12.90 4.93
N THR A 204 7.92 -12.61 4.41
CA THR A 204 7.03 -13.64 3.85
C THR A 204 6.47 -13.18 2.51
N LEU A 205 6.18 -14.14 1.63
CA LEU A 205 5.50 -13.92 0.36
C LEU A 205 4.34 -14.88 0.23
N ASP A 206 3.13 -14.36 0.19
CA ASP A 206 1.89 -15.12 0.04
C ASP A 206 1.29 -14.90 -1.35
N TRP A 207 0.77 -15.98 -1.94
CA TRP A 207 0.21 -15.99 -3.29
C TRP A 207 -1.30 -16.21 -3.29
N PHE A 208 -1.97 -15.49 -4.18
CA PHE A 208 -3.42 -15.53 -4.36
C PHE A 208 -3.77 -15.80 -5.82
N ASP A 209 -4.88 -16.49 -6.04
CA ASP A 209 -5.42 -16.62 -7.38
C ASP A 209 -6.01 -15.26 -7.83
N GLY A 210 -5.77 -14.91 -9.10
CA GLY A 210 -6.19 -13.65 -9.68
C GLY A 210 -5.04 -12.80 -10.20
N GLY A 211 -5.41 -11.68 -10.85
CA GLY A 211 -4.51 -10.68 -11.42
C GLY A 211 -4.08 -9.63 -10.40
N HIS A 212 -3.89 -8.38 -10.86
CA HIS A 212 -3.43 -7.29 -9.99
C HIS A 212 -4.34 -7.03 -8.79
N PHE A 213 -5.66 -7.12 -8.95
CA PHE A 213 -6.63 -6.94 -7.87
C PHE A 213 -7.08 -8.25 -7.19
N PHE A 214 -6.15 -9.21 -7.04
CA PHE A 214 -6.38 -10.48 -6.33
C PHE A 214 -7.01 -10.30 -4.94
N LEU A 215 -6.73 -9.20 -4.27
CA LEU A 215 -7.29 -8.88 -2.94
C LEU A 215 -8.83 -8.72 -2.95
N ARG A 216 -9.44 -8.50 -4.14
CA ARG A 216 -10.90 -8.51 -4.37
C ARG A 216 -11.36 -9.83 -4.99
N GLN A 217 -10.59 -10.38 -5.92
CA GLN A 217 -10.92 -11.62 -6.65
C GLN A 217 -10.86 -12.85 -5.73
N SER A 218 -9.96 -12.85 -4.76
CA SER A 218 -9.78 -13.90 -3.73
C SER A 218 -9.99 -13.34 -2.32
N GLU A 219 -11.03 -12.50 -2.11
CA GLU A 219 -11.18 -11.69 -0.89
C GLU A 219 -11.17 -12.53 0.39
N ASP A 220 -11.91 -13.63 0.46
CA ASP A 220 -12.02 -14.45 1.67
C ASP A 220 -10.66 -15.06 2.07
N TRP A 221 -9.92 -15.57 1.08
CA TRP A 221 -8.59 -16.13 1.30
C TRP A 221 -7.58 -15.03 1.65
N PHE A 222 -7.66 -13.89 0.96
CA PHE A 222 -6.82 -12.72 1.27
C PHE A 222 -7.05 -12.25 2.71
N MET A 223 -8.29 -12.09 3.14
CA MET A 223 -8.64 -11.69 4.51
C MET A 223 -8.18 -12.72 5.56
N TYR A 224 -8.25 -14.00 5.25
CA TYR A 224 -7.72 -15.04 6.14
C TYR A 224 -6.21 -14.90 6.33
N VAL A 225 -5.45 -14.77 5.24
CA VAL A 225 -3.99 -14.61 5.28
C VAL A 225 -3.59 -13.28 5.93
N LEU A 226 -4.27 -12.19 5.60
CA LEU A 226 -4.04 -10.87 6.22
C LEU A 226 -4.19 -10.95 7.75
N LYS A 227 -5.28 -11.54 8.24
CA LYS A 227 -5.47 -11.76 9.69
C LYS A 227 -4.33 -12.55 10.30
N LYS A 228 -3.89 -13.63 9.64
CA LYS A 228 -2.78 -14.45 10.10
C LYS A 228 -1.51 -13.62 10.24
N ARG A 229 -1.13 -12.83 9.21
CA ARG A 229 0.08 -11.99 9.24
C ARG A 229 0.02 -10.90 10.31
N LEU A 230 -1.16 -10.30 10.53
CA LEU A 230 -1.37 -9.34 11.62
C LEU A 230 -1.24 -9.99 13.01
N MET A 231 -1.64 -11.26 13.15
CA MET A 231 -1.45 -12.02 14.40
C MET A 231 0.02 -12.40 14.61
N ASP A 232 0.70 -12.90 13.58
CA ASP A 232 2.12 -13.31 13.63
C ASP A 232 3.00 -12.11 14.06
N SER A 233 2.87 -10.96 13.38
CA SER A 233 3.60 -9.72 13.71
C SER A 233 3.35 -9.25 15.15
N ARG A 234 2.17 -9.53 15.69
CA ARG A 234 1.82 -9.22 17.06
C ARG A 234 2.56 -10.09 18.07
N ILE A 235 2.77 -11.37 17.77
CA ILE A 235 3.45 -12.35 18.65
C ILE A 235 4.95 -12.06 18.67
N GLU A 236 5.56 -11.73 17.54
CA GLU A 236 6.98 -11.41 17.43
C GLU A 236 7.38 -10.23 18.34
N VAL A 237 6.55 -9.19 18.41
CA VAL A 237 6.79 -8.04 19.32
C VAL A 237 6.76 -8.46 20.79
N PHE A 238 5.87 -9.38 21.20
CA PHE A 238 5.82 -9.86 22.58
C PHE A 238 7.07 -10.68 22.95
N SER A 239 7.57 -11.50 22.04
CA SER A 239 8.77 -12.31 22.25
C SER A 239 10.03 -11.44 22.39
N ALA A 240 10.16 -10.39 21.58
CA ALA A 240 11.28 -9.45 21.65
C ALA A 240 11.30 -8.65 22.97
N THR A 241 10.14 -8.31 23.51
CA THR A 241 10.04 -7.55 24.78
C THR A 241 10.39 -8.43 26.00
N LEU A 242 10.13 -9.74 25.93
CA LEU A 242 10.45 -10.68 27.00
C LEU A 242 11.94 -11.08 27.04
N THR A 243 12.66 -10.96 25.92
CA THR A 243 14.11 -11.27 25.85
C THR A 243 14.99 -10.07 26.19
N SER A 244 14.43 -8.87 26.29
CA SER A 244 15.13 -7.62 26.62
C SER A 244 14.87 -7.13 28.06
N ALA A 245 14.13 -7.88 28.87
CA ALA A 245 13.85 -7.64 30.29
C ALA A 245 14.56 -8.67 31.17
#